data_142445d4dd23302d52ac9da8b64aead9
#
_entry.id   142445d4dd23302d52ac9da8b64aead9
#
_cell.length_a   1.000
_cell.length_b   1.000
_cell.length_c   1.000
_cell.angle_alpha   90.00
_cell.angle_beta   90.00
_cell.angle_gamma   90.00
#
_symmetry.space_group_name_H-M   'P 1'
#
loop_
_entity.id
_entity.type
_entity.pdbx_description
1 polymer ?
#
loop_
_entity_poly.entity_id
_entity_poly.type
_entity_poly.pdbx_seq_one_letter_code
_entity_poly.pdbx_strand_id
1 'polypeptide(L)'
;SYYSVVAGWTLEYIFEALTNGFSGKTPDEFISSFQTFSSNPWRPAIWLILFLLGTHFIIVKGVEKGIEKSSKIMMPMLFIIILILVVCSVSLPGASRGIEFLLKPDFSKVDGNVFLSAMGQAFFSLSLGMGCLCTYASYFSKKTNLTKTAFSVGIIDTIVAVLAGFIIFPAAFSVGIQPDAGPSLTFLTLPNVFQ
;
A
#
# COMPACT_ATOMS: atom_id res chain seq x y z
N SER A 1 -13.27 -5.96 6.59
CA SER A 1 -13.92 -6.28 5.32
C SER A 1 -13.39 -5.48 4.13
N TYR A 2 -13.34 -4.13 4.19
CA TYR A 2 -12.79 -3.32 3.09
C TYR A 2 -11.35 -3.74 2.71
N TYR A 3 -10.46 -3.84 3.67
CA TYR A 3 -9.07 -4.28 3.45
C TYR A 3 -8.95 -5.64 2.78
N SER A 4 -9.81 -6.60 3.15
CA SER A 4 -9.76 -7.92 2.56
C SER A 4 -10.15 -7.92 1.08
N VAL A 5 -11.05 -7.02 0.68
CA VAL A 5 -11.43 -6.84 -0.73
C VAL A 5 -10.27 -6.25 -1.53
N VAL A 6 -9.65 -5.17 -1.03
CA VAL A 6 -8.50 -4.55 -1.68
C VAL A 6 -7.31 -5.51 -1.75
N ALA A 7 -7.08 -6.31 -0.71
CA ALA A 7 -6.07 -7.37 -0.73
C ALA A 7 -6.38 -8.46 -1.76
N GLY A 8 -7.66 -8.78 -1.99
CA GLY A 8 -8.09 -9.65 -3.08
C GLY A 8 -7.75 -9.08 -4.45
N TRP A 9 -7.93 -7.76 -4.66
CA TRP A 9 -7.51 -7.08 -5.89
C TRP A 9 -6.00 -7.20 -6.12
N THR A 10 -5.20 -7.08 -5.06
CA THR A 10 -3.74 -7.27 -5.16
C THR A 10 -3.38 -8.67 -5.66
N LEU A 11 -4.09 -9.71 -5.23
CA LEU A 11 -3.87 -11.07 -5.73
C LEU A 11 -4.20 -11.22 -7.22
N GLU A 12 -5.27 -10.59 -7.72
CA GLU A 12 -5.55 -10.54 -9.16
C GLU A 12 -4.39 -9.91 -9.93
N TYR A 13 -3.88 -8.77 -9.45
CA TYR A 13 -2.76 -8.09 -10.12
C TYR A 13 -1.45 -8.89 -10.08
N ILE A 14 -1.19 -9.64 -9.01
CA ILE A 14 -0.07 -10.60 -8.95
C ILE A 14 -0.26 -11.68 -10.02
N PHE A 15 -1.47 -12.21 -10.16
CA PHE A 15 -1.78 -13.21 -11.17
C PHE A 15 -1.62 -12.66 -12.59
N GLU A 16 -2.11 -11.47 -12.87
CA GLU A 16 -1.93 -10.80 -14.17
C GLU A 16 -0.44 -10.53 -14.45
N ALA A 17 0.33 -10.09 -13.47
CA ALA A 17 1.78 -9.90 -13.61
C ALA A 17 2.50 -11.21 -13.97
N LEU A 18 2.17 -12.30 -13.28
CA LEU A 18 2.77 -13.62 -13.53
C LEU A 18 2.38 -14.22 -14.89
N THR A 19 1.21 -13.87 -15.40
CA THR A 19 0.72 -14.33 -16.72
C THR A 19 1.07 -13.38 -17.85
N ASN A 20 1.94 -12.39 -17.58
CA ASN A 20 2.33 -11.36 -18.54
C ASN A 20 1.17 -10.50 -19.08
N GLY A 21 0.10 -10.39 -18.28
CA GLY A 21 -1.13 -9.68 -18.66
C GLY A 21 -0.97 -8.16 -18.76
N PHE A 22 0.16 -7.59 -18.35
CA PHE A 22 0.44 -6.15 -18.45
C PHE A 22 1.15 -5.77 -19.75
N SER A 23 1.78 -6.72 -20.42
CA SER A 23 2.59 -6.44 -21.61
C SER A 23 1.76 -5.83 -22.74
N GLY A 24 2.17 -4.65 -23.22
CA GLY A 24 1.58 -3.98 -24.36
C GLY A 24 0.25 -3.26 -24.11
N LYS A 25 -0.21 -3.16 -22.85
CA LYS A 25 -1.40 -2.38 -22.51
C LYS A 25 -1.09 -0.89 -22.40
N THR A 26 -2.00 -0.08 -22.90
CA THR A 26 -1.98 1.39 -22.73
C THR A 26 -2.55 1.77 -21.35
N PRO A 27 -2.26 2.98 -20.83
CA PRO A 27 -2.85 3.47 -19.58
C PRO A 27 -4.38 3.41 -19.55
N ASP A 28 -5.05 3.71 -20.66
CA ASP A 28 -6.50 3.66 -20.77
C ASP A 28 -7.04 2.23 -20.69
N GLU A 29 -6.29 1.26 -21.21
CA GLU A 29 -6.63 -0.16 -21.11
C GLU A 29 -6.48 -0.69 -19.69
N PHE A 30 -5.55 -0.17 -18.88
CA PHE A 30 -5.49 -0.50 -17.45
C PHE A 30 -6.71 0.02 -16.69
N ILE A 31 -7.14 1.25 -16.99
CA ILE A 31 -8.34 1.84 -16.39
C ILE A 31 -9.58 0.98 -16.71
N SER A 32 -9.76 0.63 -17.99
CA SER A 32 -10.89 -0.18 -18.43
C SER A 32 -10.84 -1.61 -17.87
N SER A 33 -9.67 -2.22 -17.80
CA SER A 33 -9.45 -3.54 -17.19
C SER A 33 -9.81 -3.53 -15.71
N PHE A 34 -9.36 -2.51 -14.96
CA PHE A 34 -9.71 -2.37 -13.55
C PHE A 34 -11.20 -2.16 -13.34
N GLN A 35 -11.85 -1.31 -14.13
CA GLN A 35 -13.29 -1.09 -14.06
C GLN A 35 -14.08 -2.37 -14.36
N THR A 36 -13.68 -3.11 -15.38
CA THR A 36 -14.32 -4.39 -15.76
C THR A 36 -14.13 -5.42 -14.63
N PHE A 37 -12.94 -5.50 -14.05
CA PHE A 37 -12.66 -6.39 -12.92
C PHE A 37 -13.48 -6.00 -11.69
N SER A 38 -13.45 -4.72 -11.28
CA SER A 38 -14.12 -4.25 -10.05
C SER A 38 -15.65 -4.30 -10.15
N SER A 39 -16.21 -4.18 -11.36
CA SER A 39 -17.65 -4.30 -11.62
C SER A 39 -18.17 -5.75 -11.69
N ASN A 40 -17.27 -6.72 -11.83
CA ASN A 40 -17.65 -8.13 -11.87
C ASN A 40 -17.89 -8.63 -10.43
N PRO A 41 -19.05 -9.24 -10.13
CA PRO A 41 -19.35 -9.70 -8.77
C PRO A 41 -18.56 -10.95 -8.35
N TRP A 42 -18.11 -11.77 -9.29
CA TRP A 42 -17.52 -13.08 -9.01
C TRP A 42 -15.99 -13.04 -8.92
N ARG A 43 -15.31 -12.34 -9.82
CA ARG A 43 -13.84 -12.32 -9.83
C ARG A 43 -13.24 -11.75 -8.54
N PRO A 44 -13.63 -10.54 -8.06
CA PRO A 44 -13.16 -10.03 -6.78
C PRO A 44 -13.54 -10.92 -5.58
N ALA A 45 -14.72 -11.58 -5.63
CA ALA A 45 -15.16 -12.47 -4.56
C ALA A 45 -14.28 -13.73 -4.45
N ILE A 46 -13.87 -14.32 -5.57
CA ILE A 46 -12.97 -15.49 -5.58
C ILE A 46 -11.62 -15.09 -4.97
N TRP A 47 -11.03 -13.98 -5.37
CA TRP A 47 -9.77 -13.51 -4.84
C TRP A 47 -9.85 -13.13 -3.36
N LEU A 48 -10.98 -12.56 -2.91
CA LEU A 48 -11.27 -12.32 -1.50
C LEU A 48 -11.24 -13.62 -0.70
N ILE A 49 -11.90 -14.66 -1.18
CA ILE A 49 -11.93 -15.98 -0.51
C ILE A 49 -10.52 -16.57 -0.45
N LEU A 50 -9.76 -16.53 -1.53
CA LEU A 50 -8.38 -17.01 -1.56
C LEU A 50 -7.48 -16.26 -0.56
N PHE A 51 -7.62 -14.92 -0.48
CA PHE A 51 -6.92 -14.12 0.49
C PHE A 51 -7.28 -14.51 1.93
N LEU A 52 -8.57 -14.70 2.22
CA LEU A 52 -9.04 -15.10 3.56
C LEU A 52 -8.54 -16.49 3.94
N LEU A 53 -8.50 -17.43 3.00
CA LEU A 53 -7.93 -18.76 3.24
C LEU A 53 -6.43 -18.67 3.56
N GLY A 54 -5.66 -17.89 2.78
CA GLY A 54 -4.24 -17.65 3.06
C GLY A 54 -4.01 -17.05 4.44
N THR A 55 -4.80 -16.05 4.80
CA THR A 55 -4.78 -15.42 6.13
C THR A 55 -5.11 -16.44 7.23
N HIS A 56 -6.13 -17.27 7.02
CA HIS A 56 -6.52 -18.33 7.97
C HIS A 56 -5.37 -19.30 8.24
N PHE A 57 -4.67 -19.78 7.21
CA PHE A 57 -3.53 -20.68 7.37
C PHE A 57 -2.38 -20.07 8.19
N ILE A 58 -2.16 -18.75 8.08
CA ILE A 58 -1.14 -18.08 8.89
C ILE A 58 -1.60 -17.98 10.35
N ILE A 59 -2.85 -17.56 10.58
CA ILE A 59 -3.39 -17.35 11.93
C ILE A 59 -3.49 -18.65 12.73
N VAL A 60 -3.90 -19.74 12.10
CA VAL A 60 -4.01 -21.07 12.76
C VAL A 60 -2.68 -21.54 13.35
N LYS A 61 -1.55 -21.12 12.77
CA LYS A 61 -0.21 -21.43 13.30
C LYS A 61 0.15 -20.63 14.56
N GLY A 62 -0.69 -19.72 15.00
CA GLY A 62 -0.50 -18.86 16.17
C GLY A 62 0.39 -17.64 15.92
N VAL A 63 0.54 -16.80 16.97
CA VAL A 63 1.24 -15.53 16.85
C VAL A 63 2.73 -15.70 16.59
N GLU A 64 3.42 -16.50 17.38
CA GLU A 64 4.87 -16.68 17.25
C GLU A 64 5.29 -17.41 15.97
N LYS A 65 4.64 -18.55 15.67
CA LYS A 65 5.00 -19.39 14.51
C LYS A 65 4.34 -18.93 13.20
N GLY A 66 3.22 -18.25 13.28
CA GLY A 66 2.48 -17.74 12.13
C GLY A 66 2.83 -16.31 11.81
N ILE A 67 2.28 -15.38 12.58
CA ILE A 67 2.34 -13.94 12.28
C ILE A 67 3.79 -13.42 12.39
N GLU A 68 4.48 -13.68 13.50
CA GLU A 68 5.83 -13.16 13.72
C GLU A 68 6.84 -13.68 12.70
N LYS A 69 6.80 -15.00 12.41
CA LYS A 69 7.70 -15.60 11.43
C LYS A 69 7.43 -15.08 10.02
N SER A 70 6.16 -14.96 9.63
CA SER A 70 5.79 -14.41 8.32
C SER A 70 6.24 -12.95 8.19
N SER A 71 6.00 -12.13 9.21
CA SER A 71 6.40 -10.72 9.21
C SER A 71 7.92 -10.54 9.12
N LYS A 72 8.69 -11.34 9.84
CA LYS A 72 10.17 -11.29 9.79
C LYS A 72 10.76 -11.56 8.41
N ILE A 73 10.06 -12.29 7.55
CA ILE A 73 10.47 -12.57 6.17
C ILE A 73 9.90 -11.52 5.22
N MET A 74 8.60 -11.23 5.36
CA MET A 74 7.88 -10.37 4.41
C MET A 74 8.28 -8.89 4.52
N MET A 75 8.55 -8.38 5.72
CA MET A 75 8.87 -6.96 5.88
C MET A 75 10.23 -6.55 5.25
N PRO A 76 11.34 -7.27 5.46
CA PRO A 76 12.57 -6.95 4.74
C PRO A 76 12.43 -7.07 3.22
N MET A 77 11.71 -8.10 2.76
CA MET A 77 11.44 -8.28 1.32
C MET A 77 10.63 -7.13 0.76
N LEU A 78 9.57 -6.70 1.47
CA LEU A 78 8.78 -5.51 1.10
C LEU A 78 9.66 -4.27 0.98
N PHE A 79 10.55 -4.04 1.95
CA PHE A 79 11.43 -2.87 1.95
C PHE A 79 12.38 -2.86 0.75
N ILE A 80 12.96 -4.01 0.40
CA ILE A 80 13.81 -4.16 -0.78
C ILE A 80 13.01 -3.86 -2.06
N ILE A 81 11.80 -4.42 -2.18
CA ILE A 81 10.91 -4.18 -3.34
C ILE A 81 10.59 -2.69 -3.45
N ILE A 82 10.23 -2.02 -2.34
CA ILE A 82 9.94 -0.59 -2.33
C ILE A 82 11.15 0.20 -2.84
N LEU A 83 12.38 -0.11 -2.40
CA LEU A 83 13.58 0.58 -2.86
C LEU A 83 13.80 0.39 -4.37
N ILE A 84 13.62 -0.81 -4.89
CA ILE A 84 13.72 -1.08 -6.33
C ILE A 84 12.67 -0.26 -7.09
N LEU A 85 11.42 -0.26 -6.64
CA LEU A 85 10.34 0.48 -7.28
C LEU A 85 10.54 2.00 -7.23
N VAL A 86 11.12 2.54 -6.15
CA VAL A 86 11.49 3.96 -6.08
C VAL A 86 12.48 4.30 -7.19
N VAL A 87 13.54 3.48 -7.36
CA VAL A 87 14.53 3.69 -8.42
C VAL A 87 13.89 3.63 -9.80
N CYS A 88 13.05 2.63 -10.04
CA CYS A 88 12.33 2.50 -11.32
C CYS A 88 11.41 3.70 -11.58
N SER A 89 10.59 4.08 -10.60
CA SER A 89 9.60 5.16 -10.75
C SER A 89 10.24 6.53 -10.95
N VAL A 90 11.32 6.83 -10.23
CA VAL A 90 12.06 8.09 -10.37
C VAL A 90 12.77 8.18 -11.72
N SER A 91 13.07 7.05 -12.35
CA SER A 91 13.70 7.00 -13.69
C SER A 91 12.70 7.20 -14.84
N LEU A 92 11.41 7.23 -14.58
CA LEU A 92 10.39 7.42 -15.62
C LEU A 92 10.43 8.83 -16.24
N PRO A 93 10.09 8.97 -17.54
CA PRO A 93 9.93 10.27 -18.18
C PRO A 93 8.84 11.10 -17.48
N GLY A 94 9.16 12.33 -17.06
CA GLY A 94 8.22 13.19 -16.36
C GLY A 94 8.15 12.99 -14.83
N ALA A 95 8.94 12.08 -14.26
CA ALA A 95 9.01 11.83 -12.83
C ALA A 95 9.31 13.08 -11.98
N SER A 96 10.06 14.04 -12.54
CA SER A 96 10.41 15.30 -11.86
C SER A 96 9.20 16.08 -11.35
N ARG A 97 8.09 16.07 -12.08
CA ARG A 97 6.83 16.73 -11.66
C ARG A 97 6.22 16.04 -10.43
N GLY A 98 6.28 14.72 -10.38
CA GLY A 98 5.80 13.95 -9.24
C GLY A 98 6.65 14.16 -7.99
N ILE A 99 7.96 14.25 -8.17
CA ILE A 99 8.91 14.54 -7.09
C ILE A 99 8.70 15.98 -6.57
N GLU A 100 8.55 16.94 -7.47
CA GLU A 100 8.27 18.33 -7.10
C GLU A 100 6.93 18.44 -6.34
N PHE A 101 5.89 17.76 -6.81
CA PHE A 101 4.59 17.69 -6.13
C PHE A 101 4.72 17.14 -4.69
N LEU A 102 5.51 16.09 -4.48
CA LEU A 102 5.71 15.46 -3.17
C LEU A 102 6.55 16.31 -2.22
N LEU A 103 7.61 16.97 -2.73
CA LEU A 103 8.62 17.63 -1.90
C LEU A 103 8.44 19.14 -1.80
N LYS A 104 7.64 19.76 -2.67
CA LYS A 104 7.44 21.23 -2.66
C LYS A 104 6.27 21.60 -1.73
N PRO A 105 6.57 22.08 -0.52
CA PRO A 105 5.51 22.45 0.41
C PRO A 105 4.82 23.73 -0.05
N ASP A 106 3.49 23.71 -0.04
CA ASP A 106 2.66 24.90 -0.25
C ASP A 106 1.96 25.28 1.06
N PHE A 107 2.63 26.09 1.85
CA PHE A 107 2.11 26.53 3.15
C PHE A 107 0.86 27.40 3.04
N SER A 108 0.55 27.95 1.87
CA SER A 108 -0.67 28.73 1.66
C SER A 108 -1.96 27.91 1.74
N LYS A 109 -1.84 26.59 1.52
CA LYS A 109 -2.95 25.63 1.58
C LYS A 109 -3.11 24.94 2.92
N VAL A 110 -2.22 25.22 3.88
CA VAL A 110 -2.27 24.61 5.23
C VAL A 110 -3.34 25.32 6.06
N ASP A 111 -4.47 24.67 6.24
CA ASP A 111 -5.59 25.11 7.06
C ASP A 111 -5.98 24.06 8.14
N GLY A 112 -7.01 24.36 8.92
CA GLY A 112 -7.49 23.42 9.95
C GLY A 112 -7.96 22.09 9.39
N ASN A 113 -8.45 22.04 8.15
CA ASN A 113 -8.90 20.82 7.51
C ASN A 113 -7.73 19.91 7.13
N VAL A 114 -6.60 20.50 6.74
CA VAL A 114 -5.36 19.77 6.46
C VAL A 114 -4.85 19.07 7.73
N PHE A 115 -4.89 19.74 8.87
CA PHE A 115 -4.54 19.12 10.16
C PHE A 115 -5.48 17.98 10.53
N LEU A 116 -6.78 18.16 10.37
CA LEU A 116 -7.77 17.12 10.65
C LEU A 116 -7.58 15.92 9.72
N SER A 117 -7.32 16.16 8.44
CA SER A 117 -7.08 15.09 7.46
C SER A 117 -5.78 14.33 7.76
N ALA A 118 -4.70 15.05 8.09
CA ALA A 118 -3.43 14.46 8.47
C ALA A 118 -3.54 13.62 9.75
N MET A 119 -4.28 14.12 10.74
CA MET A 119 -4.55 13.38 11.98
C MET A 119 -5.39 12.13 11.68
N GLY A 120 -6.43 12.24 10.85
CA GLY A 120 -7.23 11.11 10.41
C GLY A 120 -6.39 10.04 9.70
N GLN A 121 -5.48 10.45 8.82
CA GLN A 121 -4.55 9.55 8.14
C GLN A 121 -3.59 8.87 9.13
N ALA A 122 -3.06 9.60 10.12
CA ALA A 122 -2.19 9.01 11.15
C ALA A 122 -2.94 7.97 12.00
N PHE A 123 -4.19 8.25 12.39
CA PHE A 123 -5.04 7.29 13.09
C PHE A 123 -5.29 6.02 12.27
N PHE A 124 -5.51 6.19 10.97
CA PHE A 124 -5.74 5.09 10.05
C PHE A 124 -4.48 4.24 9.85
N SER A 125 -3.34 4.87 9.53
CA SER A 125 -2.07 4.21 9.24
C SER A 125 -1.54 3.43 10.45
N LEU A 126 -1.57 4.04 11.62
CA LEU A 126 -1.15 3.41 12.88
C LEU A 126 -2.23 2.51 13.51
N SER A 127 -3.36 2.30 12.84
CA SER A 127 -4.48 1.48 13.33
C SER A 127 -4.99 1.87 14.73
N LEU A 128 -4.97 3.17 15.05
CA LEU A 128 -5.45 3.69 16.33
C LEU A 128 -6.97 3.59 16.41
N GLY A 129 -7.49 3.23 17.58
CA GLY A 129 -8.93 3.14 17.83
C GLY A 129 -9.64 1.90 17.26
N MET A 130 -8.96 1.04 16.51
CA MET A 130 -9.55 -0.17 15.89
C MET A 130 -9.45 -1.43 16.75
N GLY A 131 -8.90 -1.36 17.96
CA GLY A 131 -8.68 -2.52 18.83
C GLY A 131 -7.47 -3.40 18.46
N CYS A 132 -6.89 -3.24 17.30
CA CYS A 132 -5.72 -4.03 16.84
C CYS A 132 -4.53 -3.89 17.77
N LEU A 133 -4.21 -2.67 18.21
CA LEU A 133 -3.09 -2.41 19.11
C LEU A 133 -3.30 -3.05 20.48
N CYS A 134 -4.53 -3.12 21.00
CA CYS A 134 -4.84 -3.83 22.23
C CYS A 134 -4.54 -5.32 22.11
N THR A 135 -4.92 -5.91 20.97
CA THR A 135 -4.65 -7.31 20.67
C THR A 135 -3.14 -7.56 20.59
N TYR A 136 -2.38 -6.76 19.85
CA TYR A 136 -0.93 -6.91 19.77
C TYR A 136 -0.24 -6.69 21.13
N ALA A 137 -0.69 -5.68 21.90
CA ALA A 137 -0.13 -5.39 23.21
C ALA A 137 -0.32 -6.54 24.20
N SER A 138 -1.38 -7.35 24.07
CA SER A 138 -1.61 -8.51 24.92
C SER A 138 -0.53 -9.59 24.81
N TYR A 139 0.22 -9.61 23.70
CA TYR A 139 1.33 -10.54 23.46
C TYR A 139 2.70 -9.97 23.84
N PHE A 140 2.78 -8.69 24.24
CA PHE A 140 4.05 -8.09 24.62
C PHE A 140 4.56 -8.63 25.97
N SER A 141 5.88 -8.83 26.04
CA SER A 141 6.50 -9.16 27.31
C SER A 141 6.46 -7.97 28.28
N LYS A 142 6.43 -8.24 29.58
CA LYS A 142 6.46 -7.19 30.63
C LYS A 142 7.71 -6.31 30.57
N LYS A 143 8.76 -6.75 29.87
CA LYS A 143 10.03 -6.01 29.69
C LYS A 143 10.02 -5.10 28.45
N THR A 144 8.97 -5.11 27.64
CA THR A 144 8.88 -4.31 26.41
C THR A 144 8.74 -2.82 26.75
N ASN A 145 9.63 -1.99 26.20
CA ASN A 145 9.54 -0.53 26.33
C ASN A 145 8.53 0.00 25.28
N LEU A 146 7.30 0.24 25.73
CA LEU A 146 6.20 0.67 24.85
C LEU A 146 6.50 2.02 24.16
N THR A 147 7.09 2.97 24.86
CA THR A 147 7.43 4.29 24.31
C THR A 147 8.41 4.15 23.15
N LYS A 148 9.51 3.41 23.34
CA LYS A 148 10.49 3.17 22.29
C LYS A 148 9.87 2.45 21.11
N THR A 149 9.01 1.47 21.36
CA THR A 149 8.31 0.74 20.30
C THR A 149 7.38 1.65 19.52
N ALA A 150 6.58 2.48 20.17
CA ALA A 150 5.67 3.42 19.53
C ALA A 150 6.41 4.41 18.61
N PHE A 151 7.50 5.02 19.11
CA PHE A 151 8.31 5.91 18.28
C PHE A 151 8.95 5.19 17.08
N SER A 152 9.49 3.98 17.29
CA SER A 152 10.07 3.21 16.19
C SER A 152 9.04 2.88 15.12
N VAL A 153 7.84 2.46 15.51
CA VAL A 153 6.74 2.16 14.57
C VAL A 153 6.35 3.41 13.79
N GLY A 154 6.12 4.54 14.48
CA GLY A 154 5.75 5.78 13.81
C GLY A 154 6.80 6.28 12.82
N ILE A 155 8.09 6.20 13.16
CA ILE A 155 9.18 6.61 12.26
C ILE A 155 9.23 5.68 11.02
N ILE A 156 9.18 4.37 11.22
CA ILE A 156 9.24 3.41 10.11
C ILE A 156 8.01 3.55 9.21
N ASP A 157 6.82 3.70 9.78
CA ASP A 157 5.58 3.94 9.02
C ASP A 157 5.70 5.19 8.14
N THR A 158 6.20 6.29 8.71
CA THR A 158 6.43 7.54 7.97
C THR A 158 7.45 7.36 6.83
N ILE A 159 8.57 6.67 7.08
CA ILE A 159 9.58 6.40 6.04
C ILE A 159 8.97 5.61 4.90
N VAL A 160 8.23 4.54 5.19
CA VAL A 160 7.59 3.70 4.18
C VAL A 160 6.54 4.49 3.39
N ALA A 161 5.75 5.35 4.06
CA ALA A 161 4.77 6.21 3.41
C ALA A 161 5.41 7.20 2.44
N VAL A 162 6.52 7.83 2.84
CA VAL A 162 7.27 8.75 1.96
C VAL A 162 7.87 7.99 0.77
N LEU A 163 8.46 6.82 0.98
CA LEU A 163 8.98 5.99 -0.11
C LEU A 163 7.86 5.56 -1.09
N ALA A 164 6.69 5.20 -0.57
CA ALA A 164 5.52 4.89 -1.41
C ALA A 164 5.08 6.13 -2.22
N GLY A 165 5.17 7.32 -1.66
CA GLY A 165 4.94 8.58 -2.40
C GLY A 165 5.92 8.74 -3.57
N PHE A 166 7.19 8.43 -3.39
CA PHE A 166 8.20 8.43 -4.46
C PHE A 166 7.96 7.38 -5.56
N ILE A 167 7.15 6.36 -5.28
CA ILE A 167 6.74 5.40 -6.31
C ILE A 167 5.51 5.93 -7.06
N ILE A 168 4.47 6.31 -6.31
CA ILE A 168 3.14 6.56 -6.87
C ILE A 168 3.08 7.89 -7.64
N PHE A 169 3.57 8.99 -7.07
CA PHE A 169 3.45 10.30 -7.71
C PHE A 169 4.25 10.40 -9.02
N PRO A 170 5.54 10.03 -9.09
CA PRO A 170 6.24 10.03 -10.37
C PRO A 170 5.57 9.13 -11.41
N ALA A 171 5.10 7.94 -11.02
CA ALA A 171 4.37 7.06 -11.91
C ALA A 171 3.07 7.66 -12.41
N ALA A 172 2.26 8.29 -11.54
CA ALA A 172 1.01 8.95 -11.92
C ALA A 172 1.24 10.08 -12.92
N PHE A 173 2.21 10.95 -12.64
CA PHE A 173 2.53 12.06 -13.54
C PHE A 173 3.15 11.62 -14.87
N SER A 174 3.87 10.50 -14.91
CA SER A 174 4.42 9.94 -16.16
C SER A 174 3.34 9.48 -17.13
N VAL A 175 2.21 8.99 -16.62
CA VAL A 175 1.06 8.52 -17.43
C VAL A 175 -0.10 9.51 -17.48
N GLY A 176 0.05 10.71 -16.90
CA GLY A 176 -0.96 11.77 -16.91
C GLY A 176 -2.20 11.51 -16.04
N ILE A 177 -2.11 10.58 -15.08
CA ILE A 177 -3.20 10.29 -14.13
C ILE A 177 -3.17 11.34 -13.01
N GLN A 178 -4.35 11.86 -12.65
CA GLN A 178 -4.47 12.81 -11.54
C GLN A 178 -4.23 12.11 -10.18
N PRO A 179 -3.50 12.75 -9.25
CA PRO A 179 -3.13 12.13 -7.98
C PRO A 179 -4.29 11.98 -6.98
N ASP A 180 -5.47 12.51 -7.29
CA ASP A 180 -6.69 12.49 -6.46
C ASP A 180 -7.60 11.26 -6.71
N ALA A 181 -7.18 10.31 -7.52
CA ALA A 181 -7.98 9.12 -7.88
C ALA A 181 -8.23 8.13 -6.70
N GLY A 182 -7.78 8.46 -5.50
CA GLY A 182 -8.02 7.65 -4.29
C GLY A 182 -7.31 6.29 -4.29
N PRO A 183 -7.85 5.26 -3.61
CA PRO A 183 -7.19 3.95 -3.46
C PRO A 183 -6.93 3.22 -4.78
N SER A 184 -7.72 3.50 -5.81
CA SER A 184 -7.51 2.93 -7.16
C SER A 184 -6.25 3.46 -7.83
N LEU A 185 -5.71 4.62 -7.41
CA LEU A 185 -4.50 5.21 -7.97
C LEU A 185 -3.35 4.19 -8.05
N THR A 186 -3.13 3.43 -6.98
CA THR A 186 -2.09 2.40 -6.93
C THR A 186 -2.27 1.34 -8.02
N PHE A 187 -3.51 0.87 -8.23
CA PHE A 187 -3.81 -0.15 -9.23
C PHE A 187 -3.80 0.36 -10.68
N LEU A 188 -3.91 1.67 -10.85
CA LEU A 188 -3.85 2.31 -12.17
C LEU A 188 -2.42 2.72 -12.55
N THR A 189 -1.57 3.08 -11.57
CA THR A 189 -0.23 3.62 -11.84
C THR A 189 0.87 2.56 -11.78
N LEU A 190 0.85 1.66 -10.78
CA LEU A 190 1.90 0.66 -10.61
C LEU A 190 2.10 -0.26 -11.81
N PRO A 191 1.06 -0.75 -12.53
CA PRO A 191 1.27 -1.58 -13.71
C PRO A 191 2.12 -0.91 -14.79
N ASN A 192 2.07 0.43 -14.90
CA ASN A 192 2.89 1.19 -15.84
C ASN A 192 4.38 1.27 -15.43
N VAL A 193 4.70 1.02 -14.16
CA VAL A 193 6.09 0.96 -13.68
C VAL A 193 6.71 -0.41 -13.97
N PHE A 194 5.87 -1.44 -14.17
CA PHE A 194 6.30 -2.82 -14.40
C PHE A 194 6.44 -3.18 -15.90
N GLN A 195 6.12 -2.27 -16.81
CA GLN A 195 6.38 -2.42 -18.25
C GLN A 195 7.79 -2.00 -18.60
#